data_71184bb852e77c6759555c1f6916fc54
#
_entry.id   71184bb852e77c6759555c1f6916fc54
#
_cell.length_a   1.000
_cell.length_b   1.000
_cell.length_c   1.000
_cell.angle_alpha   90.00
_cell.angle_beta   90.00
_cell.angle_gamma   90.00
#
_symmetry.space_group_name_H-M   'P 1'
#
loop_
_entity.id
_entity.type
_entity.pdbx_description
1 polymer ?
#
loop_
_entity_poly.entity_id
_entity_poly.type
_entity_poly.pdbx_seq_one_letter_code
_entity_poly.pdbx_strand_id
1 'polypeptide(L)'
;MAKTHRTRKGGATRRKTTSTSSSSMKKFKKEITVIFFEMLLMVKLFHWKTYSYATHKATDDLYSKLNEDIDKFIEILLGKTGSRIDLMGHKSISLIDLNSPEQLKSKIESFKSYLVGLTNNKGLSSMTNTDLLNIRDEILGDMNQFLYLLTFK
;
A
#
# COMPACT_ATOMS: atom_id res chain seq x y z
N MET A 1 15.49 56.67 -40.23
CA MET A 1 16.06 55.39 -39.72
C MET A 1 15.23 54.96 -38.52
N ALA A 2 14.33 54.03 -38.67
CA ALA A 2 13.47 53.51 -37.59
C ALA A 2 14.04 52.21 -37.03
N LYS A 3 14.31 52.11 -35.72
CA LYS A 3 14.75 50.89 -35.02
C LYS A 3 13.55 50.19 -34.45
N THR A 4 13.26 48.97 -34.99
CA THR A 4 12.23 48.06 -34.50
C THR A 4 12.72 47.30 -33.29
N HIS A 5 12.05 47.48 -32.13
CA HIS A 5 12.24 46.66 -30.94
C HIS A 5 11.41 45.37 -31.04
N ARG A 6 12.10 44.22 -31.02
CA ARG A 6 11.50 42.90 -31.03
C ARG A 6 11.39 42.38 -29.58
N THR A 7 10.20 42.42 -29.02
CA THR A 7 9.90 41.85 -27.69
C THR A 7 9.81 40.32 -27.78
N ARG A 8 10.69 39.60 -27.03
CA ARG A 8 10.60 38.17 -26.84
C ARG A 8 9.58 37.87 -25.72
N LYS A 9 8.49 37.20 -26.04
CA LYS A 9 7.61 36.55 -25.05
C LYS A 9 8.25 35.24 -24.61
N GLY A 10 8.74 35.19 -23.38
CA GLY A 10 9.22 33.98 -22.76
C GLY A 10 8.05 33.16 -22.21
N GLY A 11 7.92 31.90 -22.66
CA GLY A 11 6.85 31.00 -22.25
C GLY A 11 7.05 30.47 -20.83
N ALA A 12 6.08 30.73 -19.97
CA ALA A 12 6.00 30.17 -18.61
C ALA A 12 4.99 29.02 -18.59
N THR A 13 5.43 27.78 -18.96
CA THR A 13 4.52 26.62 -18.97
C THR A 13 5.14 25.33 -18.42
N ARG A 14 6.10 25.40 -17.47
CA ARG A 14 6.75 24.17 -16.96
C ARG A 14 6.60 23.93 -15.44
N ARG A 15 5.77 24.67 -14.72
CA ARG A 15 5.70 24.58 -13.25
C ARG A 15 4.50 23.81 -12.68
N LYS A 16 3.51 23.42 -13.50
CA LYS A 16 2.27 22.79 -13.01
C LYS A 16 2.32 21.26 -12.86
N THR A 17 3.17 20.56 -13.60
CA THR A 17 3.20 19.09 -13.61
C THR A 17 3.98 18.48 -12.46
N THR A 18 5.01 19.15 -11.94
CA THR A 18 5.84 18.64 -10.84
C THR A 18 5.15 18.74 -9.46
N SER A 19 4.28 19.72 -9.26
CA SER A 19 3.57 19.90 -7.98
C SER A 19 2.44 18.88 -7.77
N THR A 20 1.77 18.45 -8.83
CA THR A 20 0.66 17.48 -8.76
C THR A 20 1.17 16.04 -8.55
N SER A 21 2.28 15.64 -9.16
CA SER A 21 2.88 14.32 -8.96
C SER A 21 3.45 14.16 -7.54
N SER A 22 4.10 15.19 -7.01
CA SER A 22 4.59 15.20 -5.62
C SER A 22 3.45 15.08 -4.60
N SER A 23 2.32 15.74 -4.83
CA SER A 23 1.15 15.66 -3.97
C SER A 23 0.50 14.29 -4.00
N SER A 24 0.37 13.66 -5.17
CA SER A 24 -0.22 12.32 -5.30
C SER A 24 0.66 11.24 -4.68
N MET A 25 1.99 11.33 -4.79
CA MET A 25 2.92 10.43 -4.13
C MET A 25 2.88 10.57 -2.60
N LYS A 26 2.82 11.80 -2.08
CA LYS A 26 2.67 12.03 -0.62
C LYS A 26 1.38 11.41 -0.09
N LYS A 27 0.27 11.58 -0.81
CA LYS A 27 -1.01 10.97 -0.47
C LYS A 27 -0.93 9.45 -0.51
N PHE A 28 -0.36 8.88 -1.56
CA PHE A 28 -0.19 7.43 -1.71
C PHE A 28 0.63 6.82 -0.57
N LYS A 29 1.79 7.40 -0.22
CA LYS A 29 2.62 6.90 0.89
C LYS A 29 1.86 6.87 2.21
N LYS A 30 1.07 7.90 2.49
CA LYS A 30 0.25 7.96 3.69
C LYS A 30 -0.83 6.88 3.71
N GLU A 31 -1.56 6.74 2.60
CA GLU A 31 -2.64 5.78 2.44
C GLU A 31 -2.15 4.34 2.54
N ILE A 32 -1.13 3.95 1.77
CA ILE A 32 -0.62 2.57 1.76
C ILE A 32 -0.06 2.17 3.13
N THR A 33 0.62 3.08 3.83
CA THR A 33 1.15 2.80 5.16
C THR A 33 0.03 2.51 6.16
N VAL A 34 -1.04 3.30 6.16
CA VAL A 34 -2.19 3.08 7.05
C VAL A 34 -2.85 1.74 6.73
N ILE A 35 -3.10 1.43 5.46
CA ILE A 35 -3.72 0.17 5.03
C ILE A 35 -2.85 -1.03 5.41
N PHE A 36 -1.55 -0.95 5.26
CA PHE A 36 -0.63 -2.01 5.67
C PHE A 36 -0.65 -2.25 7.18
N PHE A 37 -0.69 -1.20 7.99
CA PHE A 37 -0.88 -1.36 9.43
C PHE A 37 -2.25 -1.97 9.78
N GLU A 38 -3.31 -1.55 9.13
CA GLU A 38 -4.65 -2.16 9.32
C GLU A 38 -4.63 -3.66 8.99
N MET A 39 -3.97 -4.08 7.89
CA MET A 39 -3.80 -5.50 7.54
C MET A 39 -3.07 -6.28 8.64
N LEU A 40 -1.90 -5.79 9.05
CA LEU A 40 -1.09 -6.46 10.08
C LEU A 40 -1.82 -6.58 11.41
N LEU A 41 -2.42 -5.48 11.87
CA LEU A 41 -3.15 -5.46 13.14
C LEU A 41 -4.38 -6.38 13.09
N MET A 42 -5.11 -6.41 11.99
CA MET A 42 -6.27 -7.30 11.80
C MET A 42 -5.88 -8.77 11.89
N VAL A 43 -4.84 -9.18 11.14
CA VAL A 43 -4.37 -10.58 11.14
C VAL A 43 -3.88 -10.97 12.53
N LYS A 44 -3.10 -10.08 13.19
CA LYS A 44 -2.58 -10.36 14.54
C LYS A 44 -3.69 -10.44 15.57
N LEU A 45 -4.67 -9.56 15.51
CA LEU A 45 -5.81 -9.60 16.43
C LEU A 45 -6.63 -10.88 16.24
N PHE A 46 -6.90 -11.29 15.01
CA PHE A 46 -7.62 -12.53 14.74
C PHE A 46 -6.83 -13.76 15.16
N HIS A 47 -5.50 -13.75 14.98
CA HIS A 47 -4.59 -14.81 15.47
C HIS A 47 -4.75 -15.07 16.97
N TRP A 48 -4.90 -14.02 17.77
CA TRP A 48 -5.10 -14.16 19.23
C TRP A 48 -6.52 -14.59 19.62
N LYS A 49 -7.52 -14.35 18.76
CA LYS A 49 -8.93 -14.59 19.06
C LYS A 49 -9.44 -15.95 18.60
N THR A 50 -8.78 -16.58 17.65
CA THR A 50 -9.26 -17.86 17.10
C THR A 50 -9.11 -19.02 18.09
N TYR A 51 -10.12 -19.89 18.15
CA TYR A 51 -10.08 -21.13 18.92
C TYR A 51 -9.60 -22.33 18.07
N SER A 52 -9.42 -22.15 16.76
CA SER A 52 -8.91 -23.20 15.85
C SER A 52 -7.39 -23.17 15.82
N TYR A 53 -6.74 -24.25 16.21
CA TYR A 53 -5.29 -24.36 16.10
C TYR A 53 -4.78 -24.22 14.66
N ALA A 54 -5.49 -24.81 13.67
CA ALA A 54 -5.14 -24.68 12.26
C ALA A 54 -5.20 -23.22 11.81
N THR A 55 -6.25 -22.50 12.16
CA THR A 55 -6.38 -21.06 11.86
C THR A 55 -5.34 -20.22 12.60
N HIS A 56 -5.02 -20.56 13.85
CA HIS A 56 -3.97 -19.90 14.63
C HIS A 56 -2.60 -20.03 13.94
N LYS A 57 -2.25 -21.21 13.49
CA LYS A 57 -0.99 -21.44 12.74
C LYS A 57 -0.98 -20.74 11.39
N ALA A 58 -2.08 -20.80 10.63
CA ALA A 58 -2.18 -20.15 9.32
C ALA A 58 -2.10 -18.62 9.43
N THR A 59 -2.72 -18.00 10.44
CA THR A 59 -2.64 -16.56 10.68
C THR A 59 -1.27 -16.11 11.16
N ASP A 60 -0.55 -16.94 11.92
CA ASP A 60 0.82 -16.66 12.34
C ASP A 60 1.78 -16.63 11.16
N ASP A 61 1.67 -17.61 10.26
CA ASP A 61 2.45 -17.67 9.02
C ASP A 61 2.15 -16.47 8.11
N LEU A 62 0.86 -16.19 7.89
CA LEU A 62 0.45 -15.01 7.10
C LEU A 62 0.99 -13.71 7.69
N TYR A 63 0.88 -13.52 9.02
CA TYR A 63 1.39 -12.31 9.67
C TYR A 63 2.89 -12.13 9.43
N SER A 64 3.69 -13.20 9.59
CA SER A 64 5.13 -13.15 9.39
C SER A 64 5.51 -12.75 7.97
N LYS A 65 4.88 -13.36 6.97
CA LYS A 65 5.10 -13.05 5.56
C LYS A 65 4.68 -11.63 5.20
N LEU A 66 3.47 -11.23 5.61
CA LEU A 66 3.00 -9.85 5.39
C LEU A 66 3.91 -8.82 6.02
N ASN A 67 4.41 -9.07 7.23
CA ASN A 67 5.31 -8.14 7.92
C ASN A 67 6.62 -7.95 7.14
N GLU A 68 7.22 -9.03 6.63
CA GLU A 68 8.43 -9.00 5.82
C GLU A 68 8.21 -8.26 4.48
N ASP A 69 7.17 -8.63 3.74
CA ASP A 69 6.88 -8.04 2.43
C ASP A 69 6.46 -6.57 2.51
N ILE A 70 5.70 -6.21 3.52
CA ILE A 70 5.30 -4.82 3.78
C ILE A 70 6.52 -3.96 4.11
N ASP A 71 7.42 -4.45 4.95
CA ASP A 71 8.66 -3.73 5.29
C ASP A 71 9.50 -3.48 4.04
N LYS A 72 9.75 -4.53 3.26
CA LYS A 72 10.46 -4.47 1.98
C LYS A 72 9.78 -3.51 0.98
N PHE A 73 8.45 -3.55 0.85
CA PHE A 73 7.70 -2.64 -0.02
C PHE A 73 7.91 -1.18 0.38
N ILE A 74 7.76 -0.90 1.67
CA ILE A 74 7.91 0.46 2.21
C ILE A 74 9.33 0.97 2.08
N GLU A 75 10.35 0.17 2.39
CA GLU A 75 11.76 0.57 2.26
C GLU A 75 12.12 0.91 0.81
N ILE A 76 11.71 0.08 -0.16
CA ILE A 76 11.94 0.34 -1.58
C ILE A 76 11.20 1.62 -2.01
N LEU A 77 9.94 1.80 -1.60
CA LEU A 77 9.17 3.01 -1.90
C LEU A 77 9.87 4.27 -1.37
N LEU A 78 10.39 4.23 -0.14
CA LEU A 78 11.11 5.35 0.47
C LEU A 78 12.45 5.61 -0.21
N GLY A 79 13.19 4.55 -0.57
CA GLY A 79 14.44 4.65 -1.34
C GLY A 79 14.23 5.33 -2.70
N LYS A 80 13.19 4.91 -3.44
CA LYS A 80 12.83 5.48 -4.76
C LYS A 80 12.38 6.94 -4.68
N THR A 81 11.67 7.31 -3.62
CA THR A 81 11.11 8.67 -3.48
C THR A 81 12.03 9.65 -2.75
N GLY A 82 13.10 9.15 -2.13
CA GLY A 82 14.08 9.97 -1.39
C GLY A 82 13.48 10.72 -0.18
N SER A 83 12.29 10.33 0.30
CA SER A 83 11.61 11.03 1.38
C SER A 83 10.88 10.07 2.32
N ARG A 84 10.86 10.38 3.60
CA ARG A 84 10.23 9.57 4.64
C ARG A 84 8.69 9.67 4.60
N ILE A 85 8.04 8.70 5.28
CA ILE A 85 6.60 8.76 5.52
C ILE A 85 6.34 9.88 6.54
N ASP A 86 5.29 10.64 6.28
CA ASP A 86 4.81 11.68 7.19
C ASP A 86 3.36 11.37 7.56
N LEU A 87 3.18 10.86 8.78
CA LEU A 87 1.87 10.59 9.38
C LEU A 87 1.53 11.62 10.48
N MET A 88 2.29 12.71 10.60
CA MET A 88 1.95 13.78 11.53
C MET A 88 0.53 14.29 11.26
N GLY A 89 -0.27 14.38 12.30
CA GLY A 89 -1.70 14.70 12.18
C GLY A 89 -2.62 13.51 11.91
N HIS A 90 -2.10 12.31 11.65
CA HIS A 90 -2.88 11.07 11.65
C HIS A 90 -2.98 10.56 13.09
N LYS A 91 -4.16 10.67 13.69
CA LYS A 91 -4.32 10.46 15.14
C LYS A 91 -4.73 9.04 15.53
N SER A 92 -5.16 8.22 14.57
CA SER A 92 -5.67 6.88 14.82
C SER A 92 -5.54 5.97 13.61
N ILE A 93 -5.39 4.68 13.85
CA ILE A 93 -5.52 3.61 12.86
C ILE A 93 -6.74 2.80 13.28
N SER A 94 -7.61 2.45 12.32
CA SER A 94 -8.78 1.64 12.61
C SER A 94 -8.39 0.22 12.97
N LEU A 95 -8.82 -0.24 14.13
CA LEU A 95 -8.72 -1.66 14.49
C LEU A 95 -9.89 -2.42 13.86
N ILE A 96 -9.56 -3.38 13.00
CA ILE A 96 -10.54 -4.25 12.36
C ILE A 96 -10.65 -5.50 13.23
N ASP A 97 -11.68 -5.53 14.06
CA ASP A 97 -11.98 -6.66 14.94
C ASP A 97 -13.01 -7.59 14.29
N LEU A 98 -12.62 -8.84 14.05
CA LEU A 98 -13.41 -9.85 13.34
C LEU A 98 -13.73 -11.01 14.28
N ASN A 99 -14.94 -11.57 14.14
CA ASN A 99 -15.46 -12.61 15.05
C ASN A 99 -15.62 -13.97 14.37
N SER A 100 -15.42 -14.08 13.06
CA SER A 100 -15.52 -15.35 12.35
C SER A 100 -14.53 -15.50 11.21
N PRO A 101 -14.18 -16.73 10.82
CA PRO A 101 -13.34 -16.99 9.66
C PRO A 101 -13.92 -16.43 8.35
N GLU A 102 -15.24 -16.38 8.19
CA GLU A 102 -15.91 -15.84 7.02
C GLU A 102 -15.69 -14.32 6.90
N GLN A 103 -15.78 -13.60 8.03
CA GLN A 103 -15.45 -12.18 8.08
C GLN A 103 -13.99 -11.93 7.74
N LEU A 104 -13.07 -12.77 8.25
CA LEU A 104 -11.65 -12.70 7.92
C LEU A 104 -11.42 -12.90 6.43
N LYS A 105 -11.99 -13.96 5.82
CA LYS A 105 -11.92 -14.21 4.37
C LYS A 105 -12.40 -13.01 3.56
N SER A 106 -13.57 -12.48 3.90
CA SER A 106 -14.15 -11.31 3.22
C SER A 106 -13.24 -10.08 3.31
N LYS A 107 -12.61 -9.86 4.46
CA LYS A 107 -11.71 -8.72 4.65
C LYS A 107 -10.39 -8.90 3.91
N ILE A 108 -9.81 -10.10 3.88
CA ILE A 108 -8.64 -10.43 3.06
C ILE A 108 -8.96 -10.18 1.56
N GLU A 109 -10.11 -10.60 1.05
CA GLU A 109 -10.52 -10.31 -0.33
C GLU A 109 -10.64 -8.80 -0.61
N SER A 110 -11.09 -8.02 0.36
CA SER A 110 -11.13 -6.55 0.24
C SER A 110 -9.72 -5.96 0.12
N PHE A 111 -8.75 -6.43 0.93
CA PHE A 111 -7.36 -6.00 0.83
C PHE A 111 -6.71 -6.44 -0.49
N LYS A 112 -6.97 -7.66 -0.96
CA LYS A 112 -6.52 -8.12 -2.29
C LYS A 112 -7.03 -7.20 -3.39
N SER A 113 -8.30 -6.82 -3.36
CA SER A 113 -8.90 -5.90 -4.33
C SER A 113 -8.20 -4.54 -4.32
N TYR A 114 -7.89 -4.00 -3.13
CA TYR A 114 -7.10 -2.78 -2.99
C TYR A 114 -5.70 -2.92 -3.61
N LEU A 115 -4.98 -4.01 -3.30
CA LEU A 115 -3.64 -4.27 -3.82
C LEU A 115 -3.62 -4.40 -5.35
N VAL A 116 -4.58 -5.10 -5.93
CA VAL A 116 -4.76 -5.19 -7.40
C VAL A 116 -4.94 -3.79 -8.00
N GLY A 117 -5.72 -2.92 -7.34
CA GLY A 117 -5.95 -1.54 -7.74
C GLY A 117 -4.69 -0.67 -7.80
N LEU A 118 -3.60 -1.06 -7.12
CA LEU A 118 -2.33 -0.33 -7.14
C LEU A 118 -1.70 -0.21 -8.52
N THR A 119 -1.99 -1.14 -9.44
CA THR A 119 -1.54 -1.07 -10.85
C THR A 119 -1.91 0.25 -11.51
N ASN A 120 -3.08 0.82 -11.17
CA ASN A 120 -3.60 2.06 -11.73
C ASN A 120 -3.42 3.26 -10.78
N ASN A 121 -2.64 3.12 -9.71
CA ASN A 121 -2.46 4.19 -8.74
C ASN A 121 -1.59 5.31 -9.30
N LYS A 122 -2.10 6.55 -9.26
CA LYS A 122 -1.43 7.74 -9.82
C LYS A 122 -0.10 8.07 -9.12
N GLY A 123 0.06 7.72 -7.86
CA GLY A 123 1.31 7.87 -7.13
C GLY A 123 2.37 6.92 -7.68
N LEU A 124 2.06 5.63 -7.80
CA LEU A 124 2.96 4.61 -8.33
C LEU A 124 3.28 4.81 -9.81
N SER A 125 2.30 5.17 -10.64
CA SER A 125 2.50 5.37 -12.08
C SER A 125 3.37 6.59 -12.44
N SER A 126 3.70 7.42 -11.46
CA SER A 126 4.61 8.57 -11.64
C SER A 126 6.10 8.18 -11.68
N MET A 127 6.43 6.92 -11.42
CA MET A 127 7.80 6.37 -11.43
C MET A 127 7.83 4.94 -11.98
N THR A 128 9.02 4.41 -12.27
CA THR A 128 9.19 2.97 -12.51
C THR A 128 8.83 2.20 -11.23
N ASN A 129 7.92 1.24 -11.32
CA ASN A 129 7.29 0.61 -10.16
C ASN A 129 7.21 -0.92 -10.22
N THR A 130 7.88 -1.55 -11.19
CA THR A 130 7.85 -3.00 -11.39
C THR A 130 8.30 -3.77 -10.15
N ASP A 131 9.32 -3.29 -9.47
CA ASP A 131 9.84 -3.85 -8.21
C ASP A 131 8.80 -3.82 -7.09
N LEU A 132 8.08 -2.69 -6.93
CA LEU A 132 7.01 -2.56 -5.95
C LEU A 132 5.79 -3.44 -6.30
N LEU A 133 5.45 -3.53 -7.59
CA LEU A 133 4.36 -4.39 -8.05
C LEU A 133 4.69 -5.88 -7.90
N ASN A 134 5.96 -6.29 -8.02
CA ASN A 134 6.40 -7.65 -7.75
C ASN A 134 6.17 -8.01 -6.27
N ILE A 135 6.56 -7.15 -5.33
CA ILE A 135 6.33 -7.39 -3.89
C ILE A 135 4.82 -7.40 -3.59
N ARG A 136 4.04 -6.49 -4.18
CA ARG A 136 2.59 -6.52 -4.11
C ARG A 136 2.03 -7.87 -4.55
N ASP A 137 2.58 -8.46 -5.62
CA ASP A 137 2.16 -9.77 -6.13
C ASP A 137 2.59 -10.91 -5.18
N GLU A 138 3.73 -10.80 -4.49
CA GLU A 138 4.12 -11.69 -3.39
C GLU A 138 3.07 -11.65 -2.26
N ILE A 139 2.69 -10.47 -1.79
CA ILE A 139 1.61 -10.28 -0.79
C ILE A 139 0.29 -10.90 -1.25
N LEU A 140 -0.10 -10.71 -2.51
CA LEU A 140 -1.31 -11.33 -3.09
C LEU A 140 -1.22 -12.86 -3.11
N GLY A 141 -0.04 -13.41 -3.42
CA GLY A 141 0.23 -14.84 -3.38
C GLY A 141 0.06 -15.42 -1.98
N ASP A 142 0.62 -14.77 -0.98
CA ASP A 142 0.51 -15.18 0.42
C ASP A 142 -0.94 -15.12 0.93
N MET A 143 -1.68 -14.09 0.57
CA MET A 143 -3.11 -13.98 0.89
C MET A 143 -3.93 -15.10 0.22
N ASN A 144 -3.62 -15.46 -1.04
CA ASN A 144 -4.28 -16.54 -1.73
C ASN A 144 -3.96 -17.90 -1.10
N GLN A 145 -2.69 -18.14 -0.74
CA GLN A 145 -2.28 -19.35 -0.02
C GLN A 145 -2.99 -19.46 1.33
N PHE A 146 -3.05 -18.35 2.07
CA PHE A 146 -3.77 -18.32 3.34
C PHE A 146 -5.27 -18.67 3.18
N LEU A 147 -5.95 -18.10 2.19
CA LEU A 147 -7.35 -18.42 1.91
C LEU A 147 -7.54 -19.90 1.57
N TYR A 148 -6.61 -20.50 0.83
CA TYR A 148 -6.61 -21.93 0.58
C TYR A 148 -6.44 -22.74 1.88
N LEU A 149 -5.50 -22.38 2.73
CA LEU A 149 -5.29 -23.07 4.02
C LEU A 149 -6.51 -23.01 4.92
N LEU A 150 -7.29 -21.93 4.87
CA LEU A 150 -8.56 -21.82 5.62
C LEU A 150 -9.67 -22.77 5.10
N THR A 151 -9.49 -23.48 4.00
CA THR A 151 -10.45 -24.50 3.52
C THR A 151 -10.31 -25.83 4.26
N PHE A 152 -9.18 -26.08 4.91
CA PHE A 152 -8.97 -27.28 5.71
C PHE A 152 -9.71 -27.18 7.05
N LYS A 153 -10.26 -28.33 7.50
CA LYS A 153 -11.00 -28.43 8.76
C LYS A 153 -10.15 -29.07 9.85
#